data_9a8f124501c1d1acf26918ca8d6a5733
#
_entry.id   9a8f124501c1d1acf26918ca8d6a5733
#
_cell.length_a   1.000
_cell.length_b   1.000
_cell.length_c   1.000
_cell.angle_alpha   90.00
_cell.angle_beta   90.00
_cell.angle_gamma   90.00
#
_symmetry.space_group_name_H-M   'P 1'
#
loop_
_entity.id
_entity.type
_entity.pdbx_description
1 polymer ?
#
loop_
_entity_poly.entity_id
_entity_poly.type
_entity_poly.pdbx_seq_one_letter_code
_entity_poly.pdbx_strand_id
1 'polypeptide(L)' 'MQKKFKLIRVGIIGAGDSIVETHLPRLTRIPNVELTGISNRTAKSAEKVANRFKIPTVFSNWIELVKSDEVDAV' A
#
# COMPACT_ATOMS: atom_id res chain seq x y z
N MET A 1 -0.76 17.97 -26.63
CA MET A 1 -0.22 16.65 -26.37
C MET A 1 -0.65 16.13 -25.02
N GLN A 2 -1.06 14.90 -25.00
CA GLN A 2 -1.52 14.26 -23.80
C GLN A 2 -0.36 13.67 -23.03
N LYS A 3 -0.18 14.09 -21.78
CA LYS A 3 0.84 13.48 -20.95
C LYS A 3 0.20 12.41 -20.09
N LYS A 4 0.70 11.20 -20.19
CA LYS A 4 0.24 10.11 -19.37
C LYS A 4 1.13 9.96 -18.16
N PHE A 5 0.51 9.94 -16.99
CA PHE A 5 1.23 9.63 -15.78
C PHE A 5 1.21 8.13 -15.59
N LYS A 6 2.37 7.58 -15.35
CA LYS A 6 2.47 6.16 -15.03
C LYS A 6 1.84 5.92 -13.67
N LEU A 7 0.99 4.91 -13.59
CA LEU A 7 0.42 4.50 -12.32
C LEU A 7 1.52 3.89 -11.45
N ILE A 8 1.65 4.38 -10.25
CA ILE A 8 2.63 3.87 -9.29
C ILE A 8 1.90 3.03 -8.25
N ARG A 9 2.22 1.75 -8.20
CA ARG A 9 1.62 0.82 -7.26
C ARG A 9 2.51 0.73 -6.03
N VAL A 10 1.96 1.16 -4.90
CA VAL A 10 2.73 1.32 -3.67
C VAL A 10 2.41 0.22 -2.67
N GLY A 11 3.45 -0.37 -2.10
CA GLY A 11 3.33 -1.32 -1.01
C GLY A 11 3.64 -0.64 0.31
N ILE A 12 2.93 -1.03 1.35
CA ILE A 12 3.08 -0.47 2.68
C ILE A 12 3.67 -1.52 3.61
N ILE A 13 4.71 -1.17 4.33
CA ILE A 13 5.32 -2.05 5.32
C ILE A 13 5.24 -1.39 6.69
N GLY A 14 4.68 -2.11 7.66
CA GLY A 14 4.66 -1.64 9.04
C GLY A 14 3.72 -0.48 9.29
N ALA A 15 2.51 -0.54 8.77
CA ALA A 15 1.52 0.52 8.97
C ALA A 15 0.97 0.51 10.40
N GLY A 16 1.56 1.32 11.25
CA GLY A 16 1.03 1.58 12.58
C GLY A 16 0.01 2.70 12.56
N ASP A 17 -0.51 3.04 13.74
CA ASP A 17 -1.60 4.03 13.86
C ASP A 17 -1.24 5.39 13.26
N SER A 18 -0.01 5.86 13.48
CA SER A 18 0.42 7.15 12.92
C SER A 18 0.35 7.18 11.40
N ILE A 19 0.83 6.11 10.79
CA ILE A 19 0.87 6.03 9.32
C ILE A 19 -0.55 5.94 8.77
N VAL A 20 -1.40 5.16 9.43
CA VAL A 20 -2.79 5.00 9.01
C VAL A 20 -3.55 6.32 9.09
N GLU A 21 -3.31 7.10 10.14
CA GLU A 21 -4.06 8.34 10.33
C GLU A 21 -3.52 9.52 9.54
N THR A 22 -2.22 9.50 9.17
CA THR A 22 -1.60 10.65 8.51
C THR A 22 -1.20 10.40 7.08
N HIS A 23 -0.37 9.38 6.84
CA HIS A 23 0.21 9.17 5.51
C HIS A 23 -0.69 8.46 4.52
N LEU A 24 -1.41 7.42 4.96
CA LEU A 24 -2.23 6.67 4.03
C LEU A 24 -3.38 7.46 3.42
N PRO A 25 -4.10 8.29 4.19
CA PRO A 25 -5.13 9.12 3.58
C PRO A 25 -4.58 10.08 2.53
N ARG A 26 -3.37 10.60 2.74
CA ARG A 26 -2.75 11.49 1.77
C ARG A 26 -2.33 10.76 0.50
N LEU A 27 -1.79 9.56 0.65
CA LEU A 27 -1.38 8.76 -0.51
C LEU A 27 -2.57 8.40 -1.39
N THR A 28 -3.71 8.12 -0.79
CA THR A 28 -4.91 7.76 -1.57
C THR A 28 -5.45 8.92 -2.39
N ARG A 29 -5.00 10.15 -2.11
CA ARG A 29 -5.44 11.33 -2.84
C ARG A 29 -4.54 11.69 -4.03
N ILE A 30 -3.41 11.03 -4.15
CA ILE A 30 -2.50 11.28 -5.27
C ILE A 30 -3.01 10.52 -6.49
N PRO A 31 -3.34 11.23 -7.59
CA PRO A 31 -4.06 10.61 -8.72
C PRO A 31 -3.38 9.41 -9.37
N ASN A 32 -2.05 9.39 -9.40
CA ASN A 32 -1.32 8.30 -10.06
C ASN A 32 -0.70 7.31 -9.07
N VAL A 33 -1.19 7.31 -7.83
CA VAL A 33 -0.71 6.37 -6.81
C VAL A 33 -1.84 5.45 -6.41
N GLU A 34 -1.54 4.16 -6.34
CA GLU A 34 -2.47 3.14 -5.92
C GLU A 34 -1.81 2.29 -4.85
N LEU A 35 -2.52 2.05 -3.74
CA LEU A 35 -2.04 1.16 -2.70
C LEU A 35 -2.41 -0.26 -3.09
N THR A 36 -1.41 -1.09 -3.39
CA THR A 36 -1.67 -2.43 -3.91
C THR A 36 -1.31 -3.55 -2.94
N GLY A 37 -0.49 -3.29 -1.96
CA GLY A 37 -0.08 -4.33 -1.04
C GLY A 37 0.27 -3.79 0.33
N ILE A 38 0.16 -4.63 1.33
CA ILE A 38 0.52 -4.29 2.71
C ILE A 38 1.09 -5.50 3.43
N SER A 39 2.08 -5.23 4.27
CA SER A 39 2.63 -6.23 5.19
C SER A 39 2.85 -5.56 6.52
N ASN A 40 2.22 -6.09 7.56
CA ASN A 40 2.36 -5.62 8.92
C ASN A 40 2.94 -6.71 9.80
N ARG A 41 3.22 -6.36 11.06
CA ARG A 41 3.73 -7.32 12.01
C ARG A 41 2.83 -8.55 12.15
N THR A 42 1.52 -8.35 12.09
CA THR A 42 0.56 -9.46 12.15
C THR A 42 -0.37 -9.39 10.95
N ALA A 43 -0.82 -10.56 10.51
CA ALA A 43 -1.78 -10.63 9.41
C ALA A 43 -3.08 -9.90 9.77
N LYS A 44 -3.50 -10.00 11.02
CA LYS A 44 -4.73 -9.37 11.47
C LYS A 44 -4.68 -7.85 11.34
N SER A 45 -3.57 -7.23 11.75
CA SER A 45 -3.45 -5.79 11.63
C SER A 45 -3.33 -5.36 10.18
N ALA A 46 -2.67 -6.16 9.35
CA ALA A 46 -2.57 -5.87 7.92
C ALA A 46 -3.94 -5.91 7.26
N GLU A 47 -4.74 -6.93 7.57
CA GLU A 47 -6.08 -7.05 7.03
C GLU A 47 -6.98 -5.89 7.43
N LYS A 48 -6.85 -5.43 8.66
CA LYS A 48 -7.64 -4.30 9.13
C LYS A 48 -7.36 -3.04 8.33
N VAL A 49 -6.08 -2.77 8.08
CA VAL A 49 -5.68 -1.60 7.28
C VAL A 49 -6.09 -1.81 5.81
N ALA A 50 -5.90 -3.00 5.28
CA ALA A 50 -6.27 -3.31 3.92
C ALA A 50 -7.75 -3.08 3.67
N ASN A 51 -8.60 -3.50 4.60
CA ASN A 51 -10.03 -3.30 4.49
C ASN A 51 -10.40 -1.82 4.53
N ARG A 52 -9.73 -1.06 5.39
CA ARG A 52 -10.01 0.37 5.53
C ARG A 52 -9.65 1.16 4.27
N PHE A 53 -8.53 0.83 3.64
CA PHE A 53 -8.02 1.56 2.48
C PHE A 53 -8.19 0.81 1.17
N LYS A 54 -8.89 -0.31 1.20
CA LYS A 54 -9.17 -1.12 0.00
C LYS A 54 -7.90 -1.57 -0.70
N ILE A 55 -6.93 -2.02 0.09
CA ILE A 55 -5.68 -2.56 -0.44
C ILE A 55 -5.92 -4.02 -0.82
N PRO A 56 -5.73 -4.40 -2.08
CA PRO A 56 -6.13 -5.73 -2.56
C PRO A 56 -5.32 -6.90 -2.03
N THR A 57 -4.05 -6.69 -1.69
CA THR A 57 -3.18 -7.80 -1.32
C THR A 57 -2.54 -7.60 0.04
N VAL A 58 -2.68 -8.60 0.89
CA VAL A 58 -1.99 -8.66 2.17
C VAL A 58 -0.88 -9.69 2.05
N PHE A 59 0.36 -9.24 2.26
CA PHE A 59 1.51 -10.13 2.19
C PHE A 59 1.88 -10.64 3.58
N SER A 60 2.31 -11.89 3.65
CA SER A 60 2.64 -12.51 4.94
C SER A 60 3.90 -11.93 5.56
N ASN A 61 4.79 -11.35 4.75
CA ASN A 61 5.97 -10.68 5.26
C ASN A 61 6.44 -9.63 4.24
N TRP A 62 7.33 -8.74 4.70
CA TRP A 62 7.78 -7.64 3.86
C TRP A 62 8.62 -8.10 2.65
N ILE A 63 9.28 -9.24 2.79
CA ILE A 63 10.11 -9.76 1.69
C ILE A 63 9.23 -10.13 0.51
N GLU A 64 8.11 -10.79 0.76
CA GLU A 64 7.15 -11.16 -0.27
C GLU A 64 6.59 -9.91 -0.95
N LEU A 65 6.32 -8.88 -0.17
CA LEU A 65 5.80 -7.64 -0.70
C LEU A 65 6.82 -6.97 -1.63
N VAL A 66 8.06 -6.88 -1.20
CA VAL A 66 9.12 -6.23 -1.99
C VAL A 66 9.38 -6.95 -3.30
N LYS A 67 9.25 -8.27 -3.31
CA LYS A 67 9.47 -9.07 -4.51
C LYS A 67 8.26 -9.15 -5.44
N SER A 68 7.12 -8.65 -5.01
CA SER A 68 5.90 -8.79 -5.79
C SER A 68 5.89 -7.92 -7.04
N ASP A 69 5.39 -8.49 -8.13
CA ASP A 69 5.17 -7.74 -9.37
C ASP A 69 4.02 -6.73 -9.24
N GLU A 70 3.26 -6.82 -8.15
CA GLU A 70 2.13 -5.92 -7.90
C GLU A 70 2.54 -4.61 -7.26
N VAL A 71 3.82 -4.46 -6.90
CA VAL A 71 4.33 -3.30 -6.18
C VAL A 71 5.47 -2.67 -6.96
N ASP A 72 5.37 -1.36 -7.20
CA ASP A 72 6.41 -0.59 -7.88
C ASP A 72 7.32 0.13 -6.89
N ALA A 73 6.77 0.53 -5.75
CA ALA A 73 7.51 1.29 -4.74
C ALA A 73 6.99 0.96 -3.35
N VAL A 74 7.81 1.20 -2.35
CA VAL A 74 7.48 0.90 -0.96
C VAL A 74 7.60 2.14 -0.09
#